data_4c13af877facda602bcc8715338988d5
#
_entry.id   4c13af877facda602bcc8715338988d5
#
_cell.length_a   1.000
_cell.length_b   1.000
_cell.length_c   1.000
_cell.angle_alpha   90.00
_cell.angle_beta   90.00
_cell.angle_gamma   90.00
#
_symmetry.space_group_name_H-M   'P 1'
#
loop_
_entity.id
_entity.type
_entity.pdbx_description
1 polymer ?
#
loop_
_entity_poly.entity_id
_entity_poly.type
_entity_poly.pdbx_seq_one_letter_code
_entity_poly.pdbx_strand_id
1 'polypeptide(L)'
;SLELNFEITENGITMDDVVVSASRSETTRRKAPALVNVLDRKIFDNTNSACLAQGLGFQPGVRVEDDCQNCGFMQVRINGLDGHYSQILVDSHPVFSALSGVYGLEQIPASMIDRVEVMRGGGSALFGSSAIGGTINIITKDPDRNSAEVGHTITAIGNSSSYDNVTSANASLVTDSRKAGLYVYGQNRHRSGYD
;
A
#
# COMPACT_ATOMS: atom_id res chain seq x y z
N SER A 1 40.66 9.76 34.88
CA SER A 1 39.86 9.89 33.68
C SER A 1 39.66 8.51 33.08
N LEU A 2 38.41 8.09 33.01
CA LEU A 2 37.99 6.83 32.37
C LEU A 2 37.77 7.16 30.88
N GLU A 3 38.61 6.66 29.98
CA GLU A 3 38.35 6.70 28.55
C GLU A 3 37.54 5.45 28.18
N LEU A 4 36.31 5.66 27.77
CA LEU A 4 35.42 4.63 27.22
C LEU A 4 35.48 4.73 25.69
N ASN A 5 36.13 3.80 25.03
CA ASN A 5 36.10 3.67 23.59
C ASN A 5 34.99 2.75 23.19
N PHE A 6 34.02 3.28 22.40
CA PHE A 6 32.96 2.51 21.79
C PHE A 6 33.29 2.27 20.30
N GLU A 7 33.40 1.01 19.92
CA GLU A 7 33.51 0.61 18.53
C GLU A 7 32.10 0.26 18.01
N ILE A 8 31.56 1.11 17.16
CA ILE A 8 30.27 0.85 16.53
C ILE A 8 30.54 0.13 15.22
N THR A 9 30.29 -1.17 15.21
CA THR A 9 30.29 -1.97 13.97
C THR A 9 28.97 -1.75 13.26
N GLU A 10 29.01 -1.21 12.05
CA GLU A 10 27.84 -1.08 11.18
C GLU A 10 27.44 -2.48 10.69
N ASN A 11 26.49 -3.11 11.38
CA ASN A 11 25.96 -4.42 11.02
C ASN A 11 24.66 -4.26 10.21
N GLY A 12 24.72 -3.42 9.19
CA GLY A 12 23.63 -3.19 8.27
C GLY A 12 23.65 -4.23 7.14
N ILE A 13 22.92 -5.32 7.29
CA ILE A 13 22.48 -6.08 6.11
C ILE A 13 21.46 -5.18 5.40
N THR A 14 21.92 -4.30 4.53
CA THR A 14 21.06 -3.62 3.58
C THR A 14 20.64 -4.66 2.56
N MET A 15 19.51 -5.33 2.80
CA MET A 15 18.81 -6.01 1.72
C MET A 15 18.34 -4.92 0.76
N ASP A 16 18.93 -4.91 -0.44
CA ASP A 16 18.46 -4.02 -1.51
C ASP A 16 17.01 -4.43 -1.83
N ASP A 17 16.06 -3.53 -1.55
CA ASP A 17 14.65 -3.76 -1.86
C ASP A 17 14.49 -4.11 -3.34
N VAL A 18 13.78 -5.18 -3.63
CA VAL A 18 13.39 -5.56 -4.99
C VAL A 18 12.14 -4.79 -5.36
N VAL A 19 12.16 -4.12 -6.50
CA VAL A 19 11.03 -3.34 -7.04
C VAL A 19 10.70 -3.80 -8.46
N VAL A 20 9.44 -3.74 -8.84
CA VAL A 20 8.95 -4.13 -10.17
C VAL A 20 8.36 -2.96 -10.97
N SER A 21 7.94 -1.90 -10.29
CA SER A 21 7.22 -0.79 -10.92
C SER A 21 8.03 0.00 -11.96
N ALA A 22 9.36 0.06 -11.81
CA ALA A 22 10.21 0.86 -12.68
C ALA A 22 10.51 0.20 -14.03
N SER A 23 10.34 -1.13 -14.17
CA SER A 23 10.74 -1.87 -15.38
C SER A 23 9.80 -3.00 -15.76
N ARG A 24 8.68 -3.17 -15.04
CA ARG A 24 7.76 -4.33 -15.13
C ARG A 24 8.44 -5.69 -14.91
N SER A 25 9.64 -5.69 -14.35
CA SER A 25 10.39 -6.88 -13.98
C SER A 25 11.10 -6.63 -12.66
N GLU A 26 11.37 -7.68 -11.92
CA GLU A 26 12.10 -7.57 -10.67
C GLU A 26 13.49 -6.97 -10.90
N THR A 27 13.77 -5.89 -10.18
CA THR A 27 15.07 -5.23 -10.19
C THR A 27 15.38 -4.71 -8.79
N THR A 28 16.66 -4.54 -8.47
CA THR A 28 16.99 -3.90 -7.21
C THR A 28 16.68 -2.40 -7.29
N ARG A 29 16.16 -1.83 -6.22
CA ARG A 29 15.80 -0.40 -6.13
C ARG A 29 16.92 0.52 -6.59
N ARG A 30 18.17 0.18 -6.33
CA ARG A 30 19.36 0.95 -6.76
C ARG A 30 19.59 0.94 -8.27
N LYS A 31 19.17 -0.12 -8.96
CA LYS A 31 19.32 -0.28 -10.41
C LYS A 31 18.08 0.12 -11.17
N ALA A 32 17.00 0.47 -10.47
CA ALA A 32 15.76 0.89 -11.08
C ALA A 32 15.97 2.16 -11.91
N PRO A 33 15.45 2.23 -13.15
CA PRO A 33 15.60 3.40 -14.02
C PRO A 33 14.81 4.63 -13.56
N ALA A 34 13.91 4.46 -12.61
CA ALA A 34 13.13 5.52 -11.99
C ALA A 34 13.18 5.42 -10.47
N LEU A 35 12.95 6.55 -9.79
CA LEU A 35 12.91 6.59 -8.33
C LEU A 35 11.64 5.91 -7.83
N VAL A 36 11.78 4.76 -7.18
CA VAL A 36 10.70 4.04 -6.54
C VAL A 36 10.86 4.11 -5.03
N ASN A 37 9.82 4.56 -4.36
CA ASN A 37 9.71 4.47 -2.91
C ASN A 37 8.86 3.25 -2.55
N VAL A 38 9.30 2.52 -1.56
CA VAL A 38 8.60 1.32 -1.07
C VAL A 38 7.99 1.63 0.29
N LEU A 39 6.69 1.41 0.41
CA LEU A 39 6.00 1.32 1.70
C LEU A 39 5.94 -0.15 2.08
N ASP A 40 6.69 -0.50 3.07
CA ASP A 40 6.69 -1.83 3.66
C ASP A 40 5.38 -2.07 4.44
N ARG A 41 4.93 -3.31 4.49
CA ARG A 41 3.79 -3.77 5.30
C ARG A 41 3.85 -3.27 6.75
N LYS A 42 5.02 -3.19 7.35
CA LYS A 42 5.22 -2.70 8.71
C LYS A 42 4.63 -1.31 8.97
N ILE A 43 4.56 -0.47 7.93
CA ILE A 43 3.94 0.86 8.06
C ILE A 43 2.45 0.70 8.30
N PHE A 44 1.77 -0.16 7.54
CA PHE A 44 0.35 -0.43 7.72
C PHE A 44 0.03 -1.03 9.09
N ASP A 45 0.86 -1.97 9.54
CA ASP A 45 0.70 -2.64 10.83
C ASP A 45 0.95 -1.64 11.99
N ASN A 46 2.00 -0.82 11.93
CA ASN A 46 2.36 0.14 12.99
C ASN A 46 1.38 1.32 13.07
N THR A 47 0.74 1.67 11.98
CA THR A 47 -0.24 2.78 11.91
C THR A 47 -1.68 2.30 12.06
N ASN A 48 -1.90 0.99 12.25
CA ASN A 48 -3.23 0.37 12.24
C ASN A 48 -4.06 0.76 11.01
N SER A 49 -3.42 0.91 9.86
CA SER A 49 -4.08 1.26 8.61
C SER A 49 -4.95 0.09 8.13
N ALA A 50 -6.24 0.31 8.02
CA ALA A 50 -7.19 -0.73 7.57
C ALA A 50 -7.21 -0.90 6.05
N CYS A 51 -6.82 0.14 5.30
CA CYS A 51 -6.86 0.16 3.84
C CYS A 51 -5.66 0.90 3.24
N LEU A 52 -5.49 0.75 1.92
CA LEU A 52 -4.42 1.39 1.15
C LEU A 52 -4.35 2.90 1.37
N ALA A 53 -5.49 3.59 1.30
CA ALA A 53 -5.55 5.04 1.41
C ALA A 53 -4.90 5.57 2.69
N GLN A 54 -5.16 4.92 3.82
CA GLN A 54 -4.60 5.31 5.12
C GLN A 54 -3.07 5.15 5.15
N GLY A 55 -2.56 4.02 4.63
CA GLY A 55 -1.12 3.79 4.57
C GLY A 55 -0.38 4.75 3.64
N LEU A 56 -0.98 5.11 2.50
CA LEU A 56 -0.40 6.06 1.54
C LEU A 56 -0.20 7.46 2.13
N GLY A 57 -0.99 7.87 3.13
CA GLY A 57 -0.83 9.15 3.82
C GLY A 57 0.53 9.32 4.50
N PHE A 58 1.24 8.22 4.78
CA PHE A 58 2.59 8.24 5.37
C PHE A 58 3.72 8.29 4.34
N GLN A 59 3.37 8.27 3.03
CA GLN A 59 4.37 8.32 1.97
C GLN A 59 4.73 9.75 1.60
N PRO A 60 6.00 10.19 1.74
CA PRO A 60 6.43 11.51 1.32
C PRO A 60 6.17 11.78 -0.17
N GLY A 61 5.57 12.95 -0.48
CA GLY A 61 5.22 13.34 -1.86
C GLY A 61 3.92 12.71 -2.38
N VAL A 62 3.22 11.97 -1.55
CA VAL A 62 1.86 11.48 -1.80
C VAL A 62 0.91 12.16 -0.81
N ARG A 63 -0.21 12.66 -1.30
CA ARG A 63 -1.29 13.19 -0.48
C ARG A 63 -2.57 12.47 -0.80
N VAL A 64 -3.21 11.96 0.24
CA VAL A 64 -4.55 11.40 0.14
C VAL A 64 -5.52 12.48 0.60
N GLU A 65 -6.41 12.89 -0.28
CA GLU A 65 -7.45 13.87 0.00
C GLU A 65 -8.80 13.16 0.05
N ASP A 66 -9.58 13.49 1.06
CA ASP A 66 -10.97 13.06 1.19
C ASP A 66 -11.85 14.27 0.81
N ASP A 67 -12.24 14.30 -0.47
CA ASP A 67 -13.00 15.44 -1.03
C ASP A 67 -14.50 15.39 -0.67
N CYS A 68 -14.98 14.26 -0.19
CA CYS A 68 -16.37 14.11 0.21
C CYS A 68 -16.51 13.07 1.33
N GLN A 69 -16.69 13.56 2.54
CA GLN A 69 -16.80 12.72 3.74
C GLN A 69 -17.98 11.74 3.70
N ASN A 70 -19.06 12.11 3.03
CA ASN A 70 -20.28 11.27 2.94
C ASN A 70 -20.25 10.28 1.79
N CYS A 71 -19.44 10.51 0.75
CA CYS A 71 -19.40 9.65 -0.45
C CYS A 71 -18.14 8.79 -0.56
N GLY A 72 -17.19 8.91 0.38
CA GLY A 72 -15.95 8.14 0.36
C GLY A 72 -15.07 8.44 -0.87
N PHE A 73 -15.14 9.67 -1.37
CA PHE A 73 -14.38 10.12 -2.52
C PHE A 73 -12.95 10.45 -2.08
N MET A 74 -12.07 9.47 -2.17
CA MET A 74 -10.65 9.66 -1.87
C MET A 74 -9.85 9.80 -3.15
N GLN A 75 -9.02 10.83 -3.19
CA GLN A 75 -8.12 11.11 -4.30
C GLN A 75 -6.67 11.04 -3.84
N VAL A 76 -5.82 10.38 -4.61
CA VAL A 76 -4.38 10.35 -4.35
C VAL A 76 -3.67 11.29 -5.31
N ARG A 77 -3.00 12.30 -4.75
CA ARG A 77 -2.17 13.23 -5.49
C ARG A 77 -0.70 12.89 -5.32
N ILE A 78 0.01 12.75 -6.43
CA ILE A 78 1.47 12.57 -6.43
C ILE A 78 2.10 13.89 -6.87
N ASN A 79 3.00 14.44 -6.06
CA ASN A 79 3.67 15.73 -6.30
C ASN A 79 2.68 16.89 -6.58
N GLY A 80 1.49 16.84 -5.99
CA GLY A 80 0.46 17.87 -6.15
C GLY A 80 -0.36 17.77 -7.44
N LEU A 81 -0.07 16.80 -8.32
CA LEU A 81 -0.89 16.55 -9.51
C LEU A 81 -2.18 15.83 -9.13
N ASP A 82 -3.23 16.12 -9.88
CA ASP A 82 -4.56 15.58 -9.65
C ASP A 82 -4.60 14.05 -9.77
N GLY A 83 -5.51 13.39 -9.05
CA GLY A 83 -5.55 11.95 -8.89
C GLY A 83 -5.67 11.17 -10.19
N HIS A 84 -6.34 11.71 -11.20
CA HIS A 84 -6.45 11.05 -12.50
C HIS A 84 -5.13 10.99 -13.30
N TYR A 85 -4.09 11.71 -12.85
CA TYR A 85 -2.71 11.58 -13.37
C TYR A 85 -1.88 10.56 -12.59
N SER A 86 -2.47 9.90 -11.60
CA SER A 86 -1.83 8.89 -10.76
C SER A 86 -2.40 7.52 -11.10
N GLN A 87 -1.59 6.67 -11.76
CA GLN A 87 -2.04 5.33 -12.15
C GLN A 87 -1.91 4.36 -10.97
N ILE A 88 -3.00 3.68 -10.66
CA ILE A 88 -3.03 2.60 -9.65
C ILE A 88 -2.92 1.25 -10.36
N LEU A 89 -2.02 0.42 -9.82
CA LEU A 89 -1.73 -0.92 -10.32
C LEU A 89 -1.90 -1.92 -9.18
N VAL A 90 -2.32 -3.13 -9.52
CA VAL A 90 -2.26 -4.30 -8.65
C VAL A 90 -1.41 -5.33 -9.37
N ASP A 91 -0.32 -5.76 -8.75
CA ASP A 91 0.68 -6.68 -9.32
C ASP A 91 1.08 -6.28 -10.75
N SER A 92 1.36 -4.98 -10.94
CA SER A 92 1.72 -4.36 -12.22
C SER A 92 0.62 -4.32 -13.29
N HIS A 93 -0.60 -4.69 -12.95
CA HIS A 93 -1.77 -4.60 -13.83
C HIS A 93 -2.59 -3.34 -13.50
N PRO A 94 -2.87 -2.48 -14.49
CA PRO A 94 -3.68 -1.29 -14.26
C PRO A 94 -5.08 -1.64 -13.77
N VAL A 95 -5.52 -0.98 -12.70
CA VAL A 95 -6.92 -1.05 -12.27
C VAL A 95 -7.72 -0.12 -13.18
N PHE A 96 -8.46 -0.73 -14.10
CA PHE A 96 -9.24 0.01 -15.10
C PHE A 96 -10.57 0.49 -14.52
N SER A 97 -10.64 1.70 -14.05
CA SER A 97 -11.75 2.63 -14.19
C SER A 97 -11.38 3.98 -13.60
N ALA A 98 -11.83 5.06 -14.22
CA ALA A 98 -11.76 6.39 -13.63
C ALA A 98 -12.43 6.43 -12.24
N LEU A 99 -13.42 5.55 -12.00
CA LEU A 99 -14.10 5.38 -10.72
C LEU A 99 -13.25 4.63 -9.69
N SER A 100 -12.49 3.60 -10.07
CA SER A 100 -11.69 2.81 -9.11
C SER A 100 -10.47 3.55 -8.61
N GLY A 101 -9.94 4.49 -9.39
CA GLY A 101 -8.87 5.41 -8.95
C GLY A 101 -9.34 6.38 -7.84
N VAL A 102 -10.65 6.55 -7.72
CA VAL A 102 -11.27 7.50 -6.79
C VAL A 102 -11.98 6.76 -5.65
N TYR A 103 -12.82 5.77 -5.96
CA TYR A 103 -13.61 5.05 -4.96
C TYR A 103 -12.99 3.73 -4.50
N GLY A 104 -11.96 3.24 -5.19
CA GLY A 104 -11.39 1.91 -4.92
C GLY A 104 -10.34 1.87 -3.82
N LEU A 105 -9.76 2.99 -3.43
CA LEU A 105 -8.62 3.04 -2.50
C LEU A 105 -8.96 2.59 -1.08
N GLU A 106 -10.17 2.88 -0.62
CA GLU A 106 -10.68 2.40 0.66
C GLU A 106 -11.04 0.90 0.65
N GLN A 107 -11.33 0.36 -0.54
CA GLN A 107 -11.77 -1.03 -0.70
C GLN A 107 -10.58 -1.99 -0.78
N ILE A 108 -9.35 -1.48 -0.96
CA ILE A 108 -8.14 -2.29 -0.96
C ILE A 108 -7.68 -2.51 0.49
N PRO A 109 -7.91 -3.71 1.05
CA PRO A 109 -7.59 -3.96 2.45
C PRO A 109 -6.08 -4.06 2.66
N ALA A 110 -5.59 -3.50 3.75
CA ALA A 110 -4.17 -3.59 4.11
C ALA A 110 -3.71 -5.05 4.28
N SER A 111 -4.63 -5.96 4.66
CA SER A 111 -4.33 -7.38 4.85
C SER A 111 -3.83 -8.10 3.59
N MET A 112 -4.24 -7.66 2.40
CA MET A 112 -3.78 -8.24 1.13
C MET A 112 -2.42 -7.70 0.67
N ILE A 113 -1.98 -6.58 1.22
CA ILE A 113 -0.79 -5.86 0.77
C ILE A 113 0.46 -6.49 1.37
N ASP A 114 1.44 -6.83 0.52
CA ASP A 114 2.81 -7.14 0.91
C ASP A 114 3.61 -5.85 1.03
N ARG A 115 3.63 -5.06 -0.03
CA ARG A 115 4.24 -3.73 -0.08
C ARG A 115 3.56 -2.86 -1.12
N VAL A 116 3.78 -1.56 -1.04
CA VAL A 116 3.32 -0.61 -2.06
C VAL A 116 4.52 0.11 -2.64
N GLU A 117 4.65 0.05 -3.94
CA GLU A 117 5.70 0.73 -4.68
C GLU A 117 5.14 2.02 -5.31
N VAL A 118 5.71 3.15 -4.92
CA VAL A 118 5.33 4.46 -5.45
C VAL A 118 6.44 5.00 -6.34
N MET A 119 6.20 5.03 -7.63
CA MET A 119 7.07 5.64 -8.61
C MET A 119 6.55 7.05 -8.94
N ARG A 120 7.38 8.06 -8.72
CA ARG A 120 7.04 9.46 -8.94
C ARG A 120 7.57 9.94 -10.27
N GLY A 121 6.66 10.39 -11.15
CA GLY A 121 6.99 10.80 -12.51
C GLY A 121 7.41 9.62 -13.40
N GLY A 122 7.56 9.85 -14.69
CA GLY A 122 8.12 8.88 -15.64
C GLY A 122 7.29 7.63 -15.91
N GLY A 123 6.16 7.43 -15.25
CA GLY A 123 5.32 6.24 -15.39
C GLY A 123 4.60 6.14 -16.74
N SER A 124 4.41 7.25 -17.43
CA SER A 124 3.65 7.30 -18.68
C SER A 124 4.23 6.45 -19.81
N ALA A 125 5.55 6.28 -19.84
CA ALA A 125 6.23 5.43 -20.83
C ALA A 125 5.88 3.94 -20.67
N LEU A 126 5.61 3.50 -19.43
CA LEU A 126 5.33 2.10 -19.11
C LEU A 126 3.84 1.81 -18.94
N PHE A 127 3.09 2.77 -18.41
CA PHE A 127 1.72 2.56 -17.94
C PHE A 127 0.68 3.49 -18.59
N GLY A 128 1.10 4.32 -19.55
CA GLY A 128 0.21 5.18 -20.32
C GLY A 128 -0.02 6.57 -19.72
N SER A 129 -0.91 7.34 -20.37
CA SER A 129 -1.14 8.76 -20.06
C SER A 129 -1.65 9.04 -18.64
N SER A 130 -2.32 8.08 -18.01
CA SER A 130 -2.80 8.21 -16.63
C SER A 130 -1.67 8.21 -15.60
N ALA A 131 -0.44 7.84 -15.99
CA ALA A 131 0.72 7.74 -15.11
C ALA A 131 1.69 8.94 -15.23
N ILE A 132 1.21 10.10 -15.66
CA ILE A 132 2.04 11.32 -15.81
C ILE A 132 2.56 11.78 -14.45
N GLY A 133 1.72 11.78 -13.42
CA GLY A 133 2.08 12.11 -12.05
C GLY A 133 2.93 11.04 -11.37
N GLY A 134 2.69 9.81 -11.74
CA GLY A 134 3.36 8.63 -11.20
C GLY A 134 2.47 7.40 -11.17
N THR A 135 3.00 6.33 -10.59
CA THR A 135 2.28 5.08 -10.38
C THR A 135 2.33 4.64 -8.94
N ILE A 136 1.24 4.03 -8.49
CA ILE A 136 1.13 3.36 -7.19
C ILE A 136 0.85 1.89 -7.51
N ASN A 137 1.86 1.03 -7.31
CA ASN A 137 1.75 -0.39 -7.57
C ASN A 137 1.63 -1.14 -6.25
N ILE A 138 0.51 -1.81 -6.09
CA ILE A 138 0.21 -2.63 -4.92
C ILE A 138 0.69 -4.02 -5.24
N ILE A 139 1.68 -4.49 -4.49
CA ILE A 139 2.15 -5.88 -4.57
C ILE A 139 1.38 -6.67 -3.53
N THR A 140 0.67 -7.68 -4.00
CA THR A 140 -0.12 -8.54 -3.13
C THR A 140 0.75 -9.60 -2.46
N LYS A 141 0.27 -10.12 -1.33
CA LYS A 141 0.96 -11.21 -0.63
C LYS A 141 0.91 -12.49 -1.43
N ASP A 142 2.05 -13.12 -1.57
CA ASP A 142 2.14 -14.49 -2.05
C ASP A 142 1.92 -15.50 -0.92
N PRO A 143 1.23 -16.61 -1.19
CA PRO A 143 1.09 -17.69 -0.23
C PRO A 143 2.42 -18.42 -0.04
N ASP A 144 3.11 -18.18 1.07
CA ASP A 144 4.40 -18.79 1.41
C ASP A 144 4.27 -19.94 2.41
N ARG A 145 3.22 -19.94 3.21
CA ARG A 145 2.95 -20.91 4.27
C ARG A 145 1.45 -21.01 4.56
N ASN A 146 1.04 -22.12 5.17
CA ASN A 146 -0.31 -22.28 5.67
C ASN A 146 -0.51 -21.37 6.89
N SER A 147 -1.44 -20.42 6.78
CA SER A 147 -1.76 -19.48 7.85
C SER A 147 -3.19 -18.98 7.73
N ALA A 148 -3.78 -18.58 8.84
CA ALA A 148 -5.04 -17.85 8.88
C ALA A 148 -4.93 -16.72 9.89
N GLU A 149 -5.49 -15.56 9.57
CA GLU A 149 -5.47 -14.37 10.39
C GLU A 149 -6.85 -13.72 10.37
N VAL A 150 -7.32 -13.30 11.53
CA VAL A 150 -8.55 -12.51 11.66
C VAL A 150 -8.20 -11.25 12.43
N GLY A 151 -8.56 -10.11 11.89
CA GLY A 151 -8.35 -8.80 12.50
C GLY A 151 -9.67 -8.07 12.70
N HIS A 152 -9.76 -7.31 13.78
CA HIS A 152 -10.89 -6.43 14.05
C HIS A 152 -10.39 -5.09 14.60
N THR A 153 -10.77 -4.00 13.95
CA THR A 153 -10.36 -2.64 14.33
C THR A 153 -11.58 -1.77 14.51
N ILE A 154 -11.64 -1.08 15.63
CA ILE A 154 -12.66 -0.06 15.91
C ILE A 154 -11.95 1.28 16.07
N THR A 155 -12.33 2.25 15.28
CA THR A 155 -11.80 3.61 15.33
C THR A 155 -12.89 4.58 15.72
N ALA A 156 -12.72 5.29 16.84
CA ALA A 156 -13.63 6.37 17.23
C ALA A 156 -13.37 7.61 16.37
N ILE A 157 -14.43 8.24 15.90
CA ILE A 157 -14.36 9.41 15.01
C ILE A 157 -14.74 10.65 15.80
N GLY A 158 -13.75 11.55 16.02
CA GLY A 158 -13.98 12.82 16.71
C GLY A 158 -14.48 12.65 18.15
N ASN A 159 -15.30 13.61 18.59
CA ASN A 159 -15.91 13.63 19.93
C ASN A 159 -17.38 13.15 19.92
N SER A 160 -17.83 12.58 18.82
CA SER A 160 -19.18 12.03 18.62
C SER A 160 -19.23 10.53 18.95
N SER A 161 -20.42 9.98 19.04
CA SER A 161 -20.65 8.54 19.19
C SER A 161 -20.39 7.75 17.89
N SER A 162 -19.72 8.36 16.92
CA SER A 162 -19.46 7.79 15.61
C SER A 162 -18.22 6.92 15.62
N TYR A 163 -18.27 5.79 14.93
CA TYR A 163 -17.17 4.83 14.85
C TYR A 163 -17.05 4.23 13.45
N ASP A 164 -15.83 3.82 13.14
CA ASP A 164 -15.49 3.03 11.96
C ASP A 164 -15.07 1.64 12.44
N ASN A 165 -15.76 0.62 11.98
CA ASN A 165 -15.62 -0.76 12.40
C ASN A 165 -15.18 -1.59 11.20
N VAL A 166 -13.99 -2.18 11.29
CA VAL A 166 -13.38 -2.95 10.22
C VAL A 166 -13.08 -4.36 10.72
N THR A 167 -13.65 -5.36 10.07
CA THR A 167 -13.33 -6.77 10.31
C THR A 167 -12.66 -7.32 9.06
N SER A 168 -11.49 -7.90 9.21
CA SER A 168 -10.76 -8.54 8.12
C SER A 168 -10.44 -10.00 8.46
N ALA A 169 -10.43 -10.84 7.44
CA ALA A 169 -9.99 -12.21 7.54
C ALA A 169 -9.16 -12.57 6.32
N ASN A 170 -8.09 -13.31 6.51
CA ASN A 170 -7.29 -13.85 5.43
C ASN A 170 -6.83 -15.28 5.74
N ALA A 171 -6.63 -16.06 4.69
CA ALA A 171 -6.10 -17.40 4.78
C ALA A 171 -5.15 -17.67 3.62
N SER A 172 -4.04 -18.31 3.92
CA SER A 172 -3.03 -18.77 2.98
C SER A 172 -2.93 -20.27 3.05
N LEU A 173 -3.03 -20.92 1.92
CA LEU A 173 -2.90 -22.38 1.76
C LEU A 173 -1.82 -22.67 0.74
N VAL A 174 -0.86 -23.50 1.10
CA VAL A 174 0.26 -23.89 0.23
C VAL A 174 0.37 -25.38 0.20
N THR A 175 0.58 -25.95 -0.99
CA THR A 175 0.81 -27.39 -1.14
C THR A 175 2.16 -27.78 -0.56
N ASP A 176 2.32 -29.02 -0.09
CA ASP A 176 3.57 -29.53 0.48
C ASP A 176 4.74 -29.41 -0.51
N SER A 177 4.47 -29.51 -1.81
CA SER A 177 5.46 -29.30 -2.87
C SER A 177 5.84 -27.84 -3.12
N ARG A 178 5.15 -26.87 -2.50
CA ARG A 178 5.30 -25.42 -2.71
C ARG A 178 5.16 -24.97 -4.17
N LYS A 179 4.51 -25.77 -5.01
CA LYS A 179 4.30 -25.46 -6.43
C LYS A 179 2.97 -24.74 -6.69
N ALA A 180 2.07 -24.79 -5.74
CA ALA A 180 0.79 -24.10 -5.82
C ALA A 180 0.40 -23.56 -4.45
N GLY A 181 -0.21 -22.40 -4.44
CA GLY A 181 -0.74 -21.77 -3.25
C GLY A 181 -2.00 -20.99 -3.57
N LEU A 182 -2.81 -20.76 -2.56
CA LEU A 182 -4.02 -19.96 -2.62
C LEU A 182 -4.02 -18.99 -1.45
N TYR A 183 -4.17 -17.71 -1.76
CA TYR A 183 -4.39 -16.67 -0.78
C TYR A 183 -5.81 -16.12 -0.93
N VAL A 184 -6.59 -16.18 0.15
CA VAL A 184 -7.96 -15.66 0.19
C VAL A 184 -8.02 -14.60 1.27
N TYR A 185 -8.64 -13.49 0.96
CA TYR A 185 -8.86 -12.41 1.90
C TYR A 185 -10.28 -11.83 1.76
N GLY A 186 -10.77 -11.28 2.85
CA GLY A 186 -12.05 -10.59 2.90
C GLY A 186 -12.04 -9.50 3.96
N GLN A 187 -12.81 -8.45 3.71
CA GLN A 187 -12.97 -7.34 4.64
C GLN A 187 -14.43 -6.89 4.64
N ASN A 188 -14.93 -6.63 5.83
CA ASN A 188 -16.18 -5.92 6.04
C ASN A 188 -15.90 -4.64 6.80
N ARG A 189 -16.38 -3.50 6.30
CA ARG A 189 -16.24 -2.19 6.94
C ARG A 189 -17.61 -1.57 7.13
N HIS A 190 -17.85 -1.11 8.34
CA HIS A 190 -19.05 -0.36 8.67
C HIS A 190 -18.66 0.94 9.36
N ARG A 191 -18.98 2.06 8.73
CA ARG A 191 -18.76 3.40 9.28
C ARG A 191 -20.10 4.02 9.63
N SER A 192 -20.26 4.45 10.87
CA SER A 192 -21.44 5.24 11.26
C SER A 192 -21.35 6.64 10.66
N GLY A 193 -22.50 7.21 10.31
CA GLY A 193 -22.56 8.61 9.88
C GLY A 193 -22.06 9.54 11.02
N TYR A 194 -21.39 10.61 10.65
CA TYR A 194 -20.94 11.65 11.57
C TYR A 194 -21.22 13.02 10.94
N ASP A 195 -21.66 13.96 11.79
CA ASP A 195 -21.87 15.35 11.45
C ASP A 195 -20.72 16.20 12.01
#